data_632920dcbe1ef698463accf49625e933
#
_entry.id   632920dcbe1ef698463accf49625e933
#
_cell.length_a   1.000
_cell.length_b   1.000
_cell.length_c   1.000
_cell.angle_alpha   90.00
_cell.angle_beta   90.00
_cell.angle_gamma   90.00
#
_symmetry.space_group_name_H-M   'P 1'
#
loop_
_entity.id
_entity.type
_entity.pdbx_description
1 polymer ?
#
loop_
_entity_poly.entity_id
_entity_poly.type
_entity_poly.pdbx_seq_one_letter_code
_entity_poly.pdbx_strand_id
1 'polypeptide(L)'
;MNVKPILTNKQLKPYLLKARYGVEKESQRVTKAGDLVATDYPKTLGNRSFHPYIQTDFAETQMELVTPITDSITELFDWLAAIHDTAYRSMDSEEMLWPMSMPPALPEVEENIVIAKLDNFEDVLYRRFLAMSYGRRKQMVSGIHFNFEFDDEMVRKMFELQDEYKNYHQFKSEVYLKVTRNYLHYRWFATYFFAASPLSGPHYFNGHERPEEPVRSIRNSKYGYQNHDDVKVTYRSVEEYVADIQQMVEEGKLSEEKEFYAPVRLRGGKSVADLANKPVRYIELRNIDLDPYQPYGISKEEVEFFQSFMLFLLWTDEKAEACHLYTSDAADEMQC
;
A
#
# COMPACT_ATOMS: atom_id res chain seq x y z
N MET A 1 7.82 -24.02 4.71
CA MET A 1 6.73 -24.76 4.02
C MET A 1 7.12 -25.09 2.56
N ASN A 2 7.10 -26.37 2.14
CA ASN A 2 7.33 -26.74 0.74
C ASN A 2 6.00 -26.85 -0.02
N VAL A 3 5.68 -25.87 -0.84
CA VAL A 3 4.40 -25.80 -1.57
C VAL A 3 4.46 -26.34 -3.00
N LYS A 4 5.66 -26.59 -3.56
CA LYS A 4 5.80 -27.00 -4.97
C LYS A 4 5.02 -28.26 -5.32
N PRO A 5 5.11 -29.36 -4.53
CA PRO A 5 4.32 -30.56 -4.81
C PRO A 5 2.81 -30.32 -4.71
N ILE A 6 2.41 -29.42 -3.82
CA ILE A 6 0.99 -29.06 -3.60
C ILE A 6 0.47 -28.28 -4.81
N LEU A 7 1.17 -27.21 -5.22
CA LEU A 7 0.75 -26.35 -6.34
C LEU A 7 0.73 -27.06 -7.70
N THR A 8 1.50 -28.14 -7.86
CA THR A 8 1.46 -28.97 -9.09
C THR A 8 0.32 -29.99 -9.09
N ASN A 9 -0.42 -30.14 -7.99
CA ASN A 9 -1.55 -31.05 -7.93
C ASN A 9 -2.66 -30.59 -8.88
N LYS A 10 -3.16 -31.54 -9.72
CA LYS A 10 -4.21 -31.26 -10.71
C LYS A 10 -5.50 -30.70 -10.11
N GLN A 11 -5.78 -30.98 -8.84
CA GLN A 11 -6.97 -30.47 -8.13
C GLN A 11 -6.92 -28.96 -7.92
N LEU A 12 -5.72 -28.34 -7.87
CA LEU A 12 -5.58 -26.90 -7.70
C LEU A 12 -5.70 -26.11 -9.01
N LYS A 13 -5.51 -26.77 -10.15
CA LYS A 13 -5.48 -26.08 -11.46
C LYS A 13 -6.66 -25.11 -11.70
N PRO A 14 -7.93 -25.41 -11.33
CA PRO A 14 -9.05 -24.50 -11.56
C PRO A 14 -9.03 -23.23 -10.70
N TYR A 15 -8.21 -23.17 -9.66
CA TYR A 15 -8.19 -22.11 -8.64
C TYR A 15 -6.94 -21.24 -8.70
N LEU A 16 -5.85 -21.69 -9.36
CA LEU A 16 -4.55 -21.02 -9.35
C LEU A 16 -4.61 -19.56 -9.85
N LEU A 17 -5.46 -19.26 -10.83
CA LEU A 17 -5.65 -17.92 -11.37
C LEU A 17 -6.92 -17.24 -10.86
N LYS A 18 -7.51 -17.73 -9.78
CA LYS A 18 -8.58 -17.06 -9.08
C LYS A 18 -8.02 -16.32 -7.88
N ALA A 19 -8.43 -15.08 -7.73
CA ALA A 19 -8.03 -14.23 -6.61
C ALA A 19 -9.09 -13.14 -6.38
N ARG A 20 -8.98 -12.44 -5.27
CA ARG A 20 -9.78 -11.27 -4.95
C ARG A 20 -8.88 -10.07 -4.86
N TYR A 21 -9.41 -8.93 -5.30
CA TYR A 21 -8.65 -7.70 -5.47
C TYR A 21 -9.34 -6.51 -4.82
N GLY A 22 -8.55 -5.58 -4.37
CA GLY A 22 -8.98 -4.24 -3.99
C GLY A 22 -7.87 -3.24 -4.30
N VAL A 23 -8.25 -2.01 -4.60
CA VAL A 23 -7.31 -0.90 -4.84
C VAL A 23 -7.71 0.29 -3.99
N GLU A 24 -6.72 0.89 -3.36
CA GLU A 24 -6.78 2.21 -2.74
C GLU A 24 -5.86 3.11 -3.55
N LYS A 25 -6.40 4.14 -4.19
CA LYS A 25 -5.64 5.08 -5.00
C LYS A 25 -5.66 6.45 -4.38
N GLU A 26 -4.50 6.96 -4.05
CA GLU A 26 -4.33 8.33 -3.60
C GLU A 26 -4.03 9.26 -4.77
N SER A 27 -4.51 10.50 -4.73
CA SER A 27 -4.15 11.54 -5.69
C SER A 27 -4.35 12.93 -5.10
N GLN A 28 -3.43 13.85 -5.41
CA GLN A 28 -3.63 15.26 -5.08
C GLN A 28 -4.69 15.88 -6.00
N ARG A 29 -5.57 16.72 -5.46
CA ARG A 29 -6.44 17.58 -6.26
C ARG A 29 -5.65 18.81 -6.70
N VAL A 30 -5.67 19.07 -7.98
CA VAL A 30 -4.96 20.19 -8.61
C VAL A 30 -5.88 20.97 -9.53
N THR A 31 -5.53 22.21 -9.80
CA THR A 31 -6.14 23.00 -10.87
C THR A 31 -5.71 22.46 -12.24
N LYS A 32 -6.37 22.87 -13.31
CA LYS A 32 -5.94 22.56 -14.70
C LYS A 32 -4.54 23.08 -15.04
N ALA A 33 -4.03 24.06 -14.28
CA ALA A 33 -2.65 24.55 -14.41
C ALA A 33 -1.63 23.65 -13.66
N GLY A 34 -2.08 22.69 -12.86
CA GLY A 34 -1.22 21.78 -12.09
C GLY A 34 -0.87 22.27 -10.68
N ASP A 35 -1.48 23.35 -10.22
CA ASP A 35 -1.28 23.86 -8.86
C ASP A 35 -2.21 23.14 -7.88
N LEU A 36 -1.74 22.93 -6.63
CA LEU A 36 -2.61 22.39 -5.57
C LEU A 36 -3.84 23.28 -5.39
N VAL A 37 -5.02 22.67 -5.27
CA VAL A 37 -6.26 23.41 -5.03
C VAL A 37 -6.30 24.02 -3.63
N ALA A 38 -7.01 25.13 -3.49
CA ALA A 38 -7.29 25.76 -2.20
C ALA A 38 -8.67 25.39 -1.63
N THR A 39 -9.46 24.63 -2.39
CA THR A 39 -10.83 24.22 -2.04
C THR A 39 -10.82 23.09 -1.01
N ASP A 40 -11.83 23.06 -0.17
CA ASP A 40 -12.10 21.96 0.74
C ASP A 40 -12.58 20.70 -0.02
N TYR A 41 -12.58 19.56 0.67
CA TYR A 41 -13.19 18.33 0.17
C TYR A 41 -14.63 18.56 -0.31
N PRO A 42 -15.02 17.99 -1.47
CA PRO A 42 -16.34 18.24 -2.07
C PRO A 42 -17.49 17.86 -1.14
N LYS A 43 -18.31 18.85 -0.75
CA LYS A 43 -19.42 18.65 0.19
C LYS A 43 -20.49 17.68 -0.34
N THR A 44 -20.60 17.55 -1.65
CA THR A 44 -21.55 16.64 -2.33
C THR A 44 -21.26 15.17 -2.04
N LEU A 45 -20.02 14.84 -1.65
CA LEU A 45 -19.62 13.49 -1.24
C LEU A 45 -19.97 13.18 0.22
N GLY A 46 -20.51 14.15 0.96
CA GLY A 46 -20.84 13.98 2.38
C GLY A 46 -19.60 13.96 3.28
N ASN A 47 -19.67 13.18 4.37
CA ASN A 47 -18.58 13.12 5.34
C ASN A 47 -17.51 12.11 4.90
N ARG A 48 -16.32 12.60 4.62
CA ARG A 48 -15.16 11.80 4.16
C ARG A 48 -14.71 10.71 5.14
N SER A 49 -14.92 10.88 6.44
CA SER A 49 -14.57 9.88 7.46
C SER A 49 -15.48 8.65 7.43
N PHE A 50 -16.63 8.76 6.79
CA PHE A 50 -17.63 7.69 6.69
C PHE A 50 -17.96 7.30 5.24
N HIS A 51 -17.41 8.02 4.25
CA HIS A 51 -17.61 7.65 2.86
C HIS A 51 -16.85 6.37 2.53
N PRO A 52 -17.50 5.31 2.03
CA PRO A 52 -16.85 4.00 1.90
C PRO A 52 -15.82 3.93 0.75
N TYR A 53 -15.87 4.84 -0.21
CA TYR A 53 -15.09 4.77 -1.44
C TYR A 53 -14.26 6.01 -1.76
N ILE A 54 -14.58 7.17 -1.19
CA ILE A 54 -13.87 8.42 -1.47
C ILE A 54 -13.58 9.11 -0.14
N GLN A 55 -12.33 9.15 0.23
CA GLN A 55 -11.86 9.66 1.52
C GLN A 55 -10.80 10.74 1.31
N THR A 56 -10.15 11.17 2.37
CA THR A 56 -9.01 12.07 2.35
C THR A 56 -7.90 11.44 3.18
N ASP A 57 -6.72 11.32 2.61
CA ASP A 57 -5.58 10.79 3.35
C ASP A 57 -4.96 11.88 4.26
N PHE A 58 -3.71 12.28 4.05
CA PHE A 58 -3.01 13.23 4.93
C PHE A 58 -3.44 14.69 4.72
N ALA A 59 -3.39 15.17 3.47
CA ALA A 59 -3.64 16.57 3.14
C ALA A 59 -5.10 16.79 2.67
N GLU A 60 -5.61 18.00 2.88
CA GLU A 60 -6.94 18.39 2.43
C GLU A 60 -7.11 18.23 0.90
N THR A 61 -6.03 18.35 0.16
CA THR A 61 -5.97 18.14 -1.30
C THR A 61 -5.84 16.67 -1.70
N GLN A 62 -5.47 15.77 -0.78
CA GLN A 62 -5.16 14.37 -1.08
C GLN A 62 -6.40 13.50 -1.00
N MET A 63 -7.01 13.24 -2.15
CA MET A 63 -8.18 12.36 -2.26
C MET A 63 -7.73 10.91 -2.33
N GLU A 64 -8.38 10.04 -1.58
CA GLU A 64 -8.18 8.59 -1.57
C GLU A 64 -9.43 7.89 -2.12
N LEU A 65 -9.23 7.10 -3.17
CA LEU A 65 -10.28 6.36 -3.87
C LEU A 65 -10.14 4.87 -3.57
N VAL A 66 -11.12 4.29 -2.89
CA VAL A 66 -11.08 2.91 -2.36
C VAL A 66 -12.14 2.06 -3.07
N THR A 67 -11.72 0.98 -3.72
CA THR A 67 -12.66 0.03 -4.31
C THR A 67 -13.20 -0.95 -3.27
N PRO A 68 -14.39 -1.53 -3.46
CA PRO A 68 -14.75 -2.75 -2.74
C PRO A 68 -13.82 -3.90 -3.15
N ILE A 69 -13.90 -5.01 -2.40
CA ILE A 69 -13.26 -6.27 -2.80
C ILE A 69 -14.01 -6.84 -4.01
N THR A 70 -13.29 -7.22 -5.06
CA THR A 70 -13.83 -7.77 -6.30
C THR A 70 -13.25 -9.15 -6.59
N ASP A 71 -14.02 -9.97 -7.31
CA ASP A 71 -13.64 -11.34 -7.67
C ASP A 71 -13.02 -11.43 -9.08
N SER A 72 -12.92 -10.31 -9.80
CA SER A 72 -12.31 -10.25 -11.12
C SER A 72 -11.63 -8.90 -11.39
N ILE A 73 -10.62 -8.92 -12.25
CA ILE A 73 -9.92 -7.71 -12.71
C ILE A 73 -10.88 -6.78 -13.47
N THR A 74 -11.79 -7.32 -14.24
CA THR A 74 -12.78 -6.51 -14.97
C THR A 74 -13.66 -5.73 -14.00
N GLU A 75 -14.21 -6.39 -12.99
CA GLU A 75 -15.04 -5.76 -11.97
C GLU A 75 -14.24 -4.69 -11.17
N LEU A 76 -12.97 -4.97 -10.86
CA LEU A 76 -12.09 -3.99 -10.22
C LEU A 76 -11.99 -2.69 -11.02
N PHE A 77 -11.80 -2.80 -12.33
CA PHE A 77 -11.71 -1.63 -13.22
C PHE A 77 -13.05 -0.93 -13.45
N ASP A 78 -14.15 -1.65 -13.44
CA ASP A 78 -15.49 -1.06 -13.48
C ASP A 78 -15.76 -0.21 -12.23
N TRP A 79 -15.32 -0.68 -11.03
CA TRP A 79 -15.36 0.09 -9.79
C TRP A 79 -14.42 1.30 -9.82
N LEU A 80 -13.18 1.14 -10.28
CA LEU A 80 -12.25 2.27 -10.43
C LEU A 80 -12.85 3.35 -11.34
N ALA A 81 -13.44 2.96 -12.47
CA ALA A 81 -14.10 3.89 -13.38
C ALA A 81 -15.28 4.64 -12.70
N ALA A 82 -16.16 3.91 -12.01
CA ALA A 82 -17.33 4.50 -11.35
C ALA A 82 -16.95 5.46 -10.22
N ILE A 83 -15.92 5.10 -9.41
CA ILE A 83 -15.44 5.94 -8.31
C ILE A 83 -14.76 7.20 -8.86
N HIS A 84 -13.94 7.10 -9.93
CA HIS A 84 -13.33 8.25 -10.58
C HIS A 84 -14.37 9.18 -11.20
N ASP A 85 -15.36 8.65 -11.92
CA ASP A 85 -16.46 9.46 -12.47
C ASP A 85 -17.20 10.22 -11.36
N THR A 86 -17.48 9.54 -10.23
CA THR A 86 -18.12 10.16 -9.06
C THR A 86 -17.25 11.27 -8.47
N ALA A 87 -15.95 11.04 -8.30
CA ALA A 87 -15.00 12.03 -7.81
C ALA A 87 -14.97 13.26 -8.73
N TYR A 88 -14.77 13.05 -10.03
CA TYR A 88 -14.72 14.14 -11.01
C TYR A 88 -16.02 14.96 -11.07
N ARG A 89 -17.19 14.32 -10.99
CA ARG A 89 -18.49 15.03 -10.94
C ARG A 89 -18.71 15.82 -9.66
N SER A 90 -17.99 15.48 -8.60
CA SER A 90 -18.11 16.11 -7.28
C SER A 90 -17.13 17.26 -7.08
N MET A 91 -16.03 17.27 -7.81
CA MET A 91 -15.03 18.35 -7.80
C MET A 91 -15.51 19.55 -8.65
N ASP A 92 -14.84 20.70 -8.48
CA ASP A 92 -15.03 21.84 -9.36
C ASP A 92 -14.58 21.50 -10.79
N SER A 93 -15.22 22.10 -11.79
CA SER A 93 -14.90 21.85 -13.22
C SER A 93 -13.46 22.25 -13.61
N GLU A 94 -12.80 23.08 -12.81
CA GLU A 94 -11.41 23.52 -12.99
C GLU A 94 -10.41 22.66 -12.20
N GLU A 95 -10.91 21.66 -11.46
CA GLU A 95 -10.07 20.73 -10.71
C GLU A 95 -9.85 19.40 -11.45
N MET A 96 -8.76 18.74 -11.15
CA MET A 96 -8.42 17.40 -11.62
C MET A 96 -7.59 16.64 -10.58
N LEU A 97 -7.54 15.31 -10.71
CA LEU A 97 -6.66 14.46 -9.93
C LEU A 97 -5.27 14.44 -10.57
N TRP A 98 -4.26 14.72 -9.75
CA TRP A 98 -2.85 14.68 -10.17
C TRP A 98 -2.45 13.23 -10.49
N PRO A 99 -1.89 12.96 -11.69
CA PRO A 99 -1.71 11.58 -12.15
C PRO A 99 -0.40 10.93 -11.67
N MET A 100 0.46 11.65 -10.94
CA MET A 100 1.79 11.18 -10.53
C MET A 100 1.86 10.94 -9.02
N SER A 101 2.71 10.00 -8.61
CA SER A 101 2.96 9.71 -7.19
C SER A 101 3.66 10.83 -6.46
N MET A 102 4.63 11.47 -7.10
CA MET A 102 5.26 12.65 -6.52
C MET A 102 4.34 13.86 -6.69
N PRO A 103 4.23 14.71 -5.66
CA PRO A 103 3.32 15.85 -5.69
C PRO A 103 3.73 16.88 -6.76
N PRO A 104 2.81 17.75 -7.20
CA PRO A 104 3.12 18.93 -7.98
C PRO A 104 3.96 19.92 -7.16
N ALA A 105 4.11 21.17 -7.61
CA ALA A 105 4.74 22.21 -6.81
C ALA A 105 4.07 22.34 -5.44
N LEU A 106 4.85 22.15 -4.37
CA LEU A 106 4.39 22.35 -3.01
C LEU A 106 4.57 23.83 -2.56
N PRO A 107 3.86 24.30 -1.54
CA PRO A 107 4.13 25.59 -0.94
C PRO A 107 5.59 25.70 -0.47
N GLU A 108 6.20 26.87 -0.66
CA GLU A 108 7.55 27.14 -0.15
C GLU A 108 7.60 27.05 1.38
N VAL A 109 6.55 27.54 2.05
CA VAL A 109 6.35 27.43 3.50
C VAL A 109 5.55 26.16 3.76
N GLU A 110 6.15 25.21 4.47
CA GLU A 110 5.59 23.87 4.70
C GLU A 110 4.26 23.89 5.47
N GLU A 111 4.10 24.85 6.39
CA GLU A 111 2.88 25.03 7.19
C GLU A 111 1.65 25.35 6.33
N ASN A 112 1.85 25.86 5.12
CA ASN A 112 0.79 26.12 4.15
C ASN A 112 0.23 24.85 3.49
N ILE A 113 0.86 23.68 3.67
CA ILE A 113 0.27 22.39 3.35
C ILE A 113 -0.85 22.11 4.36
N VAL A 114 -2.09 22.16 3.91
CA VAL A 114 -3.26 22.02 4.79
C VAL A 114 -3.50 20.56 5.11
N ILE A 115 -3.45 20.19 6.39
CA ILE A 115 -3.81 18.86 6.87
C ILE A 115 -5.32 18.66 6.69
N ALA A 116 -5.75 17.43 6.36
CA ALA A 116 -7.15 17.07 6.17
C ALA A 116 -8.03 17.53 7.35
N LYS A 117 -9.11 18.23 7.03
CA LYS A 117 -10.07 18.79 7.99
C LYS A 117 -11.13 17.73 8.33
N LEU A 118 -10.73 16.72 9.10
CA LEU A 118 -11.61 15.63 9.49
C LEU A 118 -12.49 16.01 10.69
N ASP A 119 -13.69 15.43 10.77
CA ASP A 119 -14.59 15.65 11.90
C ASP A 119 -14.12 14.89 13.16
N ASN A 120 -13.45 13.75 13.00
CA ASN A 120 -12.85 13.03 14.12
C ASN A 120 -11.54 13.72 14.55
N PHE A 121 -11.55 14.23 15.77
CA PHE A 121 -10.39 14.96 16.32
C PHE A 121 -9.15 14.07 16.51
N GLU A 122 -9.32 12.80 16.85
CA GLU A 122 -8.21 11.84 16.99
C GLU A 122 -7.48 11.64 15.67
N ASP A 123 -8.22 11.52 14.55
CA ASP A 123 -7.64 11.41 13.21
C ASP A 123 -6.90 12.69 12.79
N VAL A 124 -7.35 13.86 13.22
CA VAL A 124 -6.63 15.13 13.01
C VAL A 124 -5.35 15.17 13.84
N LEU A 125 -5.41 14.74 15.11
CA LEU A 125 -4.22 14.68 15.99
C LEU A 125 -3.16 13.74 15.43
N TYR A 126 -3.58 12.58 14.94
CA TYR A 126 -2.68 11.63 14.29
C TYR A 126 -1.93 12.26 13.10
N ARG A 127 -2.64 12.95 12.20
CA ARG A 127 -2.01 13.62 11.05
C ARG A 127 -1.08 14.77 11.48
N ARG A 128 -1.42 15.49 12.54
CA ARG A 128 -0.53 16.51 13.13
C ARG A 128 0.74 15.86 13.70
N PHE A 129 0.60 14.71 14.33
CA PHE A 129 1.75 13.94 14.80
C PHE A 129 2.65 13.53 13.62
N LEU A 130 2.09 12.96 12.54
CA LEU A 130 2.86 12.63 11.33
C LEU A 130 3.56 13.85 10.75
N ALA A 131 2.88 15.00 10.70
CA ALA A 131 3.48 16.26 10.24
C ALA A 131 4.68 16.70 11.09
N MET A 132 4.63 16.47 12.40
CA MET A 132 5.72 16.82 13.33
C MET A 132 6.88 15.82 13.24
N SER A 133 6.59 14.51 13.11
CA SER A 133 7.61 13.44 13.13
C SER A 133 8.34 13.33 11.80
N TYR A 134 7.63 13.44 10.67
CA TYR A 134 8.17 13.14 9.33
C TYR A 134 8.19 14.36 8.39
N GLY A 135 7.56 15.46 8.76
CA GLY A 135 7.33 16.62 7.91
C GLY A 135 6.10 16.45 6.99
N ARG A 136 5.43 17.56 6.66
CA ARG A 136 4.24 17.55 5.80
C ARG A 136 4.57 17.21 4.35
N ARG A 137 5.75 17.62 3.86
CA ARG A 137 6.15 17.40 2.48
C ARG A 137 6.25 15.93 2.12
N LYS A 138 6.82 15.10 3.02
CA LYS A 138 6.92 13.64 2.83
C LYS A 138 5.55 12.95 2.80
N GLN A 139 4.55 13.53 3.46
CA GLN A 139 3.18 13.01 3.47
C GLN A 139 2.40 13.32 2.18
N MET A 140 2.92 14.20 1.30
CA MET A 140 2.23 14.60 0.07
C MET A 140 2.43 13.62 -1.09
N VAL A 141 3.18 12.56 -0.89
CA VAL A 141 3.30 11.48 -1.88
C VAL A 141 1.99 10.71 -1.97
N SER A 142 1.70 10.22 -3.17
CA SER A 142 0.51 9.44 -3.47
C SER A 142 0.89 8.12 -4.11
N GLY A 143 0.04 7.11 -4.03
CA GLY A 143 0.35 5.81 -4.62
C GLY A 143 -0.88 4.93 -4.77
N ILE A 144 -0.60 3.68 -5.15
CA ILE A 144 -1.58 2.60 -5.17
C ILE A 144 -1.28 1.65 -4.01
N HIS A 145 -2.27 1.36 -3.20
CA HIS A 145 -2.28 0.18 -2.35
C HIS A 145 -3.08 -0.91 -3.05
N PHE A 146 -2.44 -2.02 -3.30
CA PHE A 146 -3.05 -3.17 -3.98
C PHE A 146 -3.30 -4.28 -2.98
N ASN A 147 -4.57 -4.56 -2.72
CA ASN A 147 -5.03 -5.62 -1.82
C ASN A 147 -5.22 -6.90 -2.61
N PHE A 148 -4.54 -7.98 -2.19
CA PHE A 148 -4.57 -9.29 -2.86
C PHE A 148 -4.93 -10.41 -1.89
N GLU A 149 -5.97 -11.18 -2.24
CA GLU A 149 -6.40 -12.39 -1.53
C GLU A 149 -6.42 -13.58 -2.49
N PHE A 150 -5.73 -14.66 -2.17
CA PHE A 150 -5.87 -15.92 -2.88
C PHE A 150 -7.30 -16.46 -2.75
N ASP A 151 -7.75 -17.19 -3.78
CA ASP A 151 -9.02 -17.93 -3.71
C ASP A 151 -9.06 -18.84 -2.46
N ASP A 152 -10.10 -18.71 -1.64
CA ASP A 152 -10.20 -19.43 -0.37
C ASP A 152 -10.27 -20.96 -0.58
N GLU A 153 -10.91 -21.43 -1.66
CA GLU A 153 -10.94 -22.85 -2.03
C GLU A 153 -9.56 -23.35 -2.43
N MET A 154 -8.75 -22.53 -3.13
CA MET A 154 -7.35 -22.86 -3.41
C MET A 154 -6.59 -23.11 -2.09
N VAL A 155 -6.67 -22.19 -1.13
CA VAL A 155 -5.95 -22.32 0.15
C VAL A 155 -6.46 -23.50 0.98
N ARG A 156 -7.79 -23.77 0.98
CA ARG A 156 -8.38 -24.95 1.63
C ARG A 156 -7.88 -26.25 1.04
N LYS A 157 -7.86 -26.35 -0.29
CA LYS A 157 -7.33 -27.54 -0.98
C LYS A 157 -5.84 -27.72 -0.76
N MET A 158 -5.08 -26.64 -0.68
CA MET A 158 -3.66 -26.71 -0.30
C MET A 158 -3.51 -27.26 1.12
N PHE A 159 -4.35 -26.85 2.06
CA PHE A 159 -4.34 -27.36 3.44
C PHE A 159 -4.69 -28.87 3.48
N GLU A 160 -5.64 -29.34 2.69
CA GLU A 160 -6.00 -30.77 2.59
C GLU A 160 -4.88 -31.64 2.01
N LEU A 161 -3.99 -31.07 1.20
CA LEU A 161 -2.91 -31.77 0.49
C LEU A 161 -1.57 -31.75 1.24
N GLN A 162 -1.51 -31.18 2.43
CA GLN A 162 -0.30 -31.13 3.26
C GLN A 162 -0.53 -31.78 4.63
N ASP A 163 0.57 -32.23 5.29
CA ASP A 163 0.54 -32.89 6.59
C ASP A 163 1.29 -32.14 7.69
N GLU A 164 1.98 -31.05 7.35
CA GLU A 164 2.84 -30.25 8.26
C GLU A 164 1.99 -29.47 9.28
N TYR A 165 0.93 -28.80 8.80
CA TYR A 165 0.03 -27.97 9.63
C TYR A 165 -1.24 -28.72 9.99
N LYS A 166 -1.64 -28.68 11.25
CA LYS A 166 -2.90 -29.27 11.75
C LYS A 166 -4.01 -28.23 11.95
N ASN A 167 -3.67 -26.94 11.91
CA ASN A 167 -4.61 -25.85 12.06
C ASN A 167 -4.68 -25.03 10.76
N TYR A 168 -5.89 -24.91 10.21
CA TYR A 168 -6.11 -24.18 8.96
C TYR A 168 -5.74 -22.69 9.05
N HIS A 169 -6.02 -22.04 10.19
CA HIS A 169 -5.70 -20.61 10.37
C HIS A 169 -4.20 -20.38 10.36
N GLN A 170 -3.42 -21.23 11.02
CA GLN A 170 -1.95 -21.18 10.98
C GLN A 170 -1.42 -21.41 9.59
N PHE A 171 -1.96 -22.43 8.89
CA PHE A 171 -1.58 -22.72 7.52
C PHE A 171 -1.87 -21.54 6.58
N LYS A 172 -3.10 -20.98 6.64
CA LYS A 172 -3.49 -19.82 5.83
C LYS A 172 -2.57 -18.63 6.09
N SER A 173 -2.25 -18.35 7.34
CA SER A 173 -1.33 -17.27 7.71
C SER A 173 0.08 -17.51 7.17
N GLU A 174 0.57 -18.75 7.23
CA GLU A 174 1.90 -19.10 6.70
C GLU A 174 1.99 -19.00 5.17
N VAL A 175 0.89 -19.27 4.45
CA VAL A 175 0.80 -19.02 3.00
C VAL A 175 1.09 -17.56 2.70
N TYR A 176 0.46 -16.63 3.42
CA TYR A 176 0.66 -15.19 3.22
C TYR A 176 2.01 -14.70 3.74
N LEU A 177 2.50 -15.22 4.88
CA LEU A 177 3.83 -14.92 5.39
C LEU A 177 4.93 -15.31 4.40
N LYS A 178 4.84 -16.51 3.82
CA LYS A 178 5.78 -16.96 2.77
C LYS A 178 5.79 -16.01 1.58
N VAL A 179 4.62 -15.63 1.08
CA VAL A 179 4.51 -14.67 -0.03
C VAL A 179 5.09 -13.32 0.37
N THR A 180 4.80 -12.84 1.58
CA THR A 180 5.31 -11.56 2.10
C THR A 180 6.82 -11.55 2.21
N ARG A 181 7.44 -12.59 2.79
CA ARG A 181 8.90 -12.71 2.89
C ARG A 181 9.57 -12.73 1.51
N ASN A 182 9.01 -13.50 0.59
CA ASN A 182 9.50 -13.52 -0.77
C ASN A 182 9.25 -12.18 -1.49
N TYR A 183 8.10 -11.51 -1.24
CA TYR A 183 7.84 -10.18 -1.79
C TYR A 183 8.88 -9.15 -1.32
N LEU A 184 9.20 -9.10 -0.06
CA LEU A 184 10.23 -8.21 0.47
C LEU A 184 11.60 -8.41 -0.21
N HIS A 185 11.93 -9.65 -0.54
CA HIS A 185 13.17 -9.96 -1.26
C HIS A 185 13.11 -9.61 -2.77
N TYR A 186 11.97 -9.84 -3.42
CA TYR A 186 11.80 -9.65 -4.86
C TYR A 186 11.08 -8.35 -5.25
N ARG A 187 10.73 -7.47 -4.30
CA ARG A 187 9.99 -6.22 -4.57
C ARG A 187 10.66 -5.28 -5.56
N TRP A 188 12.00 -5.36 -5.65
CA TRP A 188 12.76 -4.60 -6.63
C TRP A 188 12.28 -4.85 -8.06
N PHE A 189 11.76 -6.05 -8.32
CA PHE A 189 11.23 -6.44 -9.63
C PHE A 189 10.00 -5.59 -9.99
N ALA A 190 9.08 -5.41 -9.04
CA ALA A 190 7.92 -4.54 -9.22
C ALA A 190 8.35 -3.09 -9.45
N THR A 191 9.31 -2.57 -8.66
CA THR A 191 9.86 -1.23 -8.84
C THR A 191 10.57 -1.09 -10.19
N TYR A 192 11.33 -2.10 -10.63
CA TYR A 192 12.03 -2.07 -11.90
C TYR A 192 11.07 -1.91 -13.10
N PHE A 193 9.93 -2.62 -13.08
CA PHE A 193 8.97 -2.60 -14.18
C PHE A 193 7.96 -1.45 -14.11
N PHE A 194 7.48 -1.11 -12.91
CA PHE A 194 6.30 -0.25 -12.73
C PHE A 194 6.58 1.06 -12.00
N ALA A 195 7.83 1.32 -11.57
CA ALA A 195 8.13 2.60 -10.95
C ALA A 195 7.97 3.75 -11.96
N ALA A 196 7.26 4.79 -11.55
CA ALA A 196 6.87 5.92 -12.38
C ALA A 196 7.02 7.27 -11.66
N SER A 197 7.92 7.36 -10.65
CA SER A 197 8.12 8.59 -9.87
C SER A 197 9.59 9.03 -9.77
N PRO A 198 10.30 9.21 -10.92
CA PRO A 198 11.70 9.62 -10.96
C PRO A 198 11.92 11.12 -10.71
N LEU A 199 10.87 11.92 -10.76
CA LEU A 199 10.90 13.37 -10.60
C LEU A 199 9.90 13.82 -9.55
N SER A 200 10.16 14.95 -8.91
CA SER A 200 9.24 15.61 -8.00
C SER A 200 9.06 17.08 -8.36
N GLY A 201 7.90 17.64 -8.00
CA GLY A 201 7.65 19.08 -8.14
C GLY A 201 8.56 19.93 -7.24
N PRO A 202 8.57 21.26 -7.48
CA PRO A 202 9.31 22.19 -6.64
C PRO A 202 8.96 22.08 -5.15
N HIS A 203 9.94 22.37 -4.32
CA HIS A 203 9.85 22.45 -2.86
C HIS A 203 9.64 21.12 -2.10
N TYR A 204 9.47 19.97 -2.79
CA TYR A 204 9.38 18.67 -2.10
C TYR A 204 10.61 18.39 -1.24
N PHE A 205 11.80 18.64 -1.77
CA PHE A 205 13.09 18.39 -1.08
C PHE A 205 13.54 19.53 -0.16
N ASN A 206 12.74 20.59 0.04
CA ASN A 206 13.12 21.63 0.97
C ASN A 206 13.24 21.07 2.40
N GLY A 207 14.43 21.15 2.98
CA GLY A 207 14.71 20.60 4.30
C GLY A 207 15.00 19.10 4.34
N HIS A 208 15.06 18.44 3.17
CA HIS A 208 15.35 17.01 3.05
C HIS A 208 16.45 16.73 2.02
N GLU A 209 17.11 15.57 2.19
CA GLU A 209 18.06 15.06 1.21
C GLU A 209 17.34 14.77 -0.11
N ARG A 210 18.02 15.04 -1.23
CA ARG A 210 17.57 14.70 -2.59
C ARG A 210 18.52 13.71 -3.22
N PRO A 211 18.06 12.88 -4.18
CA PRO A 211 18.95 11.98 -4.92
C PRO A 211 20.00 12.77 -5.72
N GLU A 212 21.26 12.35 -5.60
CA GLU A 212 22.35 12.85 -6.46
C GLU A 212 22.31 12.22 -7.84
N GLU A 213 21.92 10.93 -7.90
CA GLU A 213 21.73 10.17 -9.13
C GLU A 213 20.23 9.90 -9.37
N PRO A 214 19.79 9.76 -10.64
CA PRO A 214 18.41 9.43 -10.96
C PRO A 214 17.97 8.11 -10.31
N VAL A 215 16.79 8.13 -9.67
CA VAL A 215 16.12 6.94 -9.13
C VAL A 215 14.84 6.66 -9.89
N ARG A 216 14.43 5.41 -10.01
CA ARG A 216 13.18 5.06 -10.71
C ARG A 216 11.93 5.50 -9.95
N SER A 217 11.99 5.46 -8.61
CA SER A 217 10.92 5.91 -7.74
C SER A 217 11.49 6.66 -6.54
N ILE A 218 11.30 7.96 -6.49
CA ILE A 218 11.59 8.77 -5.30
C ILE A 218 10.70 8.30 -4.16
N ARG A 219 9.42 8.04 -4.43
CA ARG A 219 8.43 7.60 -3.43
C ARG A 219 8.87 6.33 -2.69
N ASN A 220 9.41 5.35 -3.43
CA ASN A 220 9.81 4.04 -2.89
C ASN A 220 11.29 3.95 -2.47
N SER A 221 12.01 5.07 -2.50
CA SER A 221 13.41 5.17 -2.06
C SER A 221 13.50 5.79 -0.67
N LYS A 222 14.72 5.87 -0.11
CA LYS A 222 15.01 6.58 1.15
C LYS A 222 14.62 8.07 1.14
N TYR A 223 14.39 8.64 -0.03
CA TYR A 223 13.97 10.03 -0.20
C TYR A 223 12.45 10.24 -0.09
N GLY A 224 11.67 9.16 -0.14
CA GLY A 224 10.22 9.18 0.06
C GLY A 224 9.82 9.14 1.53
N TYR A 225 8.57 8.74 1.79
CA TYR A 225 8.08 8.52 3.14
C TYR A 225 8.51 7.16 3.66
N GLN A 226 9.14 7.13 4.83
CA GLN A 226 9.54 5.92 5.55
C GLN A 226 9.42 6.15 7.06
N ASN A 227 9.18 5.09 7.82
CA ASN A 227 9.36 5.18 9.28
C ASN A 227 10.83 5.45 9.65
N HIS A 228 11.06 5.87 10.87
CA HIS A 228 12.42 6.03 11.40
C HIS A 228 13.16 4.68 11.45
N ASP A 229 14.48 4.70 11.34
CA ASP A 229 15.34 3.50 11.22
C ASP A 229 15.27 2.56 12.43
N ASP A 230 14.78 3.03 13.57
CA ASP A 230 14.60 2.25 14.80
C ASP A 230 13.25 1.49 14.84
N VAL A 231 12.36 1.70 13.86
CA VAL A 231 11.12 0.93 13.69
C VAL A 231 11.46 -0.36 12.95
N LYS A 232 11.55 -1.47 13.70
CA LYS A 232 11.91 -2.79 13.16
C LYS A 232 10.82 -3.81 13.44
N VAL A 233 10.31 -4.42 12.39
CA VAL A 233 9.24 -5.43 12.45
C VAL A 233 9.65 -6.65 11.63
N THR A 234 9.54 -7.84 12.23
CA THR A 234 9.87 -9.11 11.59
C THR A 234 8.65 -9.74 10.91
N TYR A 235 8.91 -10.63 9.95
CA TYR A 235 7.87 -11.43 9.28
C TYR A 235 8.12 -12.93 9.48
N ARG A 236 8.76 -13.32 10.60
CA ARG A 236 9.02 -14.74 10.90
C ARG A 236 7.76 -15.51 11.23
N SER A 237 6.90 -14.93 12.04
CA SER A 237 5.57 -15.45 12.35
C SER A 237 4.56 -14.30 12.51
N VAL A 238 3.28 -14.61 12.53
CA VAL A 238 2.23 -13.60 12.79
C VAL A 238 2.33 -13.08 14.21
N GLU A 239 2.65 -13.95 15.16
CA GLU A 239 2.79 -13.60 16.58
C GLU A 239 3.93 -12.59 16.78
N GLU A 240 5.10 -12.82 16.16
CA GLU A 240 6.22 -11.88 16.23
C GLU A 240 5.90 -10.57 15.51
N TYR A 241 5.27 -10.62 14.32
CA TYR A 241 4.87 -9.43 13.59
C TYR A 241 3.93 -8.52 14.41
N VAL A 242 2.93 -9.12 15.08
CA VAL A 242 2.01 -8.39 15.97
C VAL A 242 2.74 -7.83 17.19
N ALA A 243 3.58 -8.67 17.84
CA ALA A 243 4.32 -8.28 19.04
C ALA A 243 5.30 -7.12 18.74
N ASP A 244 6.02 -7.19 17.63
CA ASP A 244 6.97 -6.14 17.24
C ASP A 244 6.24 -4.79 17.02
N ILE A 245 5.12 -4.77 16.30
CA ILE A 245 4.37 -3.54 16.07
C ILE A 245 3.82 -2.98 17.39
N GLN A 246 3.27 -3.83 18.26
CA GLN A 246 2.79 -3.40 19.57
C GLN A 246 3.93 -2.85 20.44
N GLN A 247 5.08 -3.51 20.43
CA GLN A 247 6.25 -3.02 21.14
C GLN A 247 6.72 -1.65 20.62
N MET A 248 6.73 -1.43 19.29
CA MET A 248 7.09 -0.13 18.71
C MET A 248 6.13 0.98 19.17
N VAL A 249 4.83 0.67 19.32
CA VAL A 249 3.86 1.61 19.87
C VAL A 249 4.09 1.84 21.37
N GLU A 250 4.33 0.80 22.16
CA GLU A 250 4.60 0.91 23.60
C GLU A 250 5.87 1.71 23.91
N GLU A 251 6.90 1.57 23.07
CA GLU A 251 8.17 2.32 23.16
C GLU A 251 8.05 3.77 22.62
N GLY A 252 6.91 4.13 22.03
CA GLY A 252 6.69 5.46 21.45
C GLY A 252 7.43 5.73 20.14
N LYS A 253 7.94 4.67 19.47
CA LYS A 253 8.54 4.73 18.14
C LYS A 253 7.48 4.86 17.04
N LEU A 254 6.29 4.33 17.30
CA LEU A 254 5.08 4.55 16.54
C LEU A 254 4.02 5.17 17.47
N SER A 255 3.22 6.10 16.97
CA SER A 255 2.09 6.65 17.74
C SER A 255 0.93 5.66 17.84
N GLU A 256 0.75 4.85 16.82
CA GLU A 256 -0.29 3.81 16.72
C GLU A 256 0.07 2.78 15.63
N GLU A 257 -0.56 1.60 15.67
CA GLU A 257 -0.29 0.49 14.74
C GLU A 257 -0.39 0.88 13.26
N LYS A 258 -1.31 1.80 12.91
CA LYS A 258 -1.52 2.22 11.51
C LYS A 258 -0.38 3.06 10.94
N GLU A 259 0.46 3.66 11.79
CA GLU A 259 1.65 4.41 11.39
C GLU A 259 2.74 3.51 10.80
N PHE A 260 2.76 2.22 11.16
CA PHE A 260 3.73 1.30 10.62
C PHE A 260 3.68 1.29 9.08
N TYR A 261 4.73 1.78 8.45
CA TYR A 261 4.88 1.83 7.00
C TYR A 261 5.82 0.71 6.53
N ALA A 262 5.32 -0.13 5.64
CA ALA A 262 6.07 -1.20 5.00
C ALA A 262 5.58 -1.37 3.56
N PRO A 263 6.45 -1.87 2.63
CA PRO A 263 6.05 -2.16 1.24
C PRO A 263 4.92 -3.18 1.13
N VAL A 264 4.75 -4.02 2.15
CA VAL A 264 3.66 -5.00 2.25
C VAL A 264 3.18 -5.13 3.69
N ARG A 265 1.87 -5.16 3.88
CA ARG A 265 1.20 -5.38 5.18
C ARG A 265 0.39 -6.65 5.16
N LEU A 266 0.38 -7.36 6.31
CA LEU A 266 -0.54 -8.46 6.58
C LEU A 266 -1.88 -7.91 7.07
N ARG A 267 -2.99 -8.39 6.50
CA ARG A 267 -4.35 -7.96 6.85
C ARG A 267 -5.22 -9.15 7.20
N GLY A 268 -6.01 -9.05 8.28
CA GLY A 268 -6.92 -10.13 8.72
C GLY A 268 -8.07 -9.66 9.59
N GLY A 269 -8.08 -8.39 9.97
CA GLY A 269 -9.09 -7.76 10.80
C GLY A 269 -9.07 -6.24 10.67
N LYS A 270 -9.61 -5.54 11.68
CA LYS A 270 -9.62 -4.06 11.71
C LYS A 270 -8.29 -3.48 12.21
N SER A 271 -7.59 -4.20 13.07
CA SER A 271 -6.31 -3.83 13.67
C SER A 271 -5.27 -4.92 13.44
N VAL A 272 -4.00 -4.61 13.68
CA VAL A 272 -2.91 -5.60 13.67
C VAL A 272 -3.12 -6.61 14.79
N ALA A 273 -3.59 -6.18 15.96
CA ALA A 273 -3.89 -7.05 17.09
C ALA A 273 -4.93 -8.16 16.77
N ASP A 274 -5.83 -7.91 15.82
CA ASP A 274 -6.79 -8.94 15.39
C ASP A 274 -6.10 -10.19 14.82
N LEU A 275 -4.90 -10.05 14.24
CA LEU A 275 -4.12 -11.16 13.67
C LEU A 275 -3.68 -12.18 14.74
N ALA A 276 -3.62 -11.80 16.00
CA ALA A 276 -3.35 -12.74 17.10
C ALA A 276 -4.42 -13.86 17.20
N ASN A 277 -5.65 -13.58 16.77
CA ASN A 277 -6.79 -14.49 16.91
C ASN A 277 -7.48 -14.84 15.57
N LYS A 278 -7.10 -14.21 14.49
CA LYS A 278 -7.67 -14.39 13.14
C LYS A 278 -6.56 -14.72 12.16
N PRO A 279 -6.81 -15.57 11.16
CA PRO A 279 -5.80 -15.80 10.12
C PRO A 279 -5.55 -14.54 9.31
N VAL A 280 -4.36 -14.43 8.73
CA VAL A 280 -4.11 -13.47 7.66
C VAL A 280 -5.09 -13.78 6.53
N ARG A 281 -5.81 -12.76 6.09
CA ARG A 281 -6.82 -12.90 5.04
C ARG A 281 -6.28 -12.48 3.69
N TYR A 282 -5.58 -11.36 3.64
CA TYR A 282 -4.98 -10.82 2.41
C TYR A 282 -3.69 -10.05 2.75
N ILE A 283 -2.95 -9.69 1.73
CA ILE A 283 -1.81 -8.78 1.82
C ILE A 283 -2.12 -7.49 1.06
N GLU A 284 -1.57 -6.41 1.55
CA GLU A 284 -1.66 -5.07 0.99
C GLU A 284 -0.27 -4.65 0.50
N LEU A 285 -0.08 -4.56 -0.81
CA LEU A 285 1.13 -4.02 -1.42
C LEU A 285 1.02 -2.50 -1.47
N ARG A 286 2.02 -1.78 -0.97
CA ARG A 286 1.97 -0.33 -0.77
C ARG A 286 2.98 0.46 -1.60
N ASN A 287 3.86 -0.22 -2.31
CA ASN A 287 4.97 0.38 -3.06
C ASN A 287 4.71 0.47 -4.57
N ILE A 288 3.45 0.60 -5.00
CA ILE A 288 3.10 0.79 -6.40
C ILE A 288 2.92 2.28 -6.68
N ASP A 289 3.69 2.80 -7.65
CA ASP A 289 3.55 4.18 -8.11
C ASP A 289 2.30 4.35 -8.97
N LEU A 290 1.78 5.58 -9.03
CA LEU A 290 0.79 5.95 -10.03
C LEU A 290 1.46 5.99 -11.40
N ASP A 291 0.94 5.21 -12.36
CA ASP A 291 1.33 5.34 -13.76
C ASP A 291 0.54 6.50 -14.41
N PRO A 292 1.21 7.61 -14.79
CA PRO A 292 0.54 8.78 -15.37
C PRO A 292 -0.05 8.51 -16.76
N TYR A 293 0.30 7.41 -17.42
CA TYR A 293 -0.25 7.01 -18.71
C TYR A 293 -1.51 6.14 -18.59
N GLN A 294 -1.88 5.76 -17.37
CA GLN A 294 -3.09 4.97 -17.12
C GLN A 294 -4.20 5.85 -16.53
N PRO A 295 -5.45 5.70 -16.99
CA PRO A 295 -6.58 6.51 -16.52
C PRO A 295 -6.80 6.45 -15.01
N TYR A 296 -6.49 5.30 -14.41
CA TYR A 296 -6.70 5.06 -12.98
C TYR A 296 -5.38 4.92 -12.20
N GLY A 297 -4.23 5.25 -12.81
CA GLY A 297 -2.92 5.15 -12.19
C GLY A 297 -2.36 3.72 -12.11
N ILE A 298 -3.09 2.74 -12.62
CA ILE A 298 -2.70 1.33 -12.74
C ILE A 298 -3.39 0.72 -13.95
N SER A 299 -2.76 -0.24 -14.64
CA SER A 299 -3.32 -0.96 -15.78
C SER A 299 -3.86 -2.35 -15.38
N LYS A 300 -4.68 -2.94 -16.28
CA LYS A 300 -5.13 -4.34 -16.12
C LYS A 300 -3.95 -5.30 -16.19
N GLU A 301 -3.01 -5.05 -17.05
CA GLU A 301 -1.79 -5.82 -17.25
C GLU A 301 -0.90 -5.83 -16.00
N GLU A 302 -0.82 -4.70 -15.27
CA GLU A 302 -0.12 -4.64 -13.99
C GLU A 302 -0.81 -5.50 -12.92
N VAL A 303 -2.13 -5.47 -12.85
CA VAL A 303 -2.90 -6.33 -11.92
C VAL A 303 -2.72 -7.81 -12.27
N GLU A 304 -2.75 -8.19 -13.55
CA GLU A 304 -2.47 -9.54 -14.01
C GLU A 304 -1.03 -9.97 -13.69
N PHE A 305 -0.08 -9.05 -13.86
CA PHE A 305 1.29 -9.29 -13.44
C PHE A 305 1.38 -9.58 -11.94
N PHE A 306 0.79 -8.73 -11.09
CA PHE A 306 0.82 -8.93 -9.63
C PHE A 306 0.15 -10.24 -9.23
N GLN A 307 -0.96 -10.62 -9.84
CA GLN A 307 -1.58 -11.93 -9.62
C GLN A 307 -0.61 -13.08 -9.91
N SER A 308 0.04 -13.05 -11.08
CA SER A 308 1.01 -14.07 -11.48
C SER A 308 2.25 -14.03 -10.58
N PHE A 309 2.67 -12.84 -10.17
CA PHE A 309 3.81 -12.63 -9.28
C PHE A 309 3.54 -13.20 -7.89
N MET A 310 2.33 -13.00 -7.32
CA MET A 310 1.96 -13.63 -6.04
C MET A 310 2.04 -15.16 -6.10
N LEU A 311 1.60 -15.79 -7.19
CA LEU A 311 1.75 -17.22 -7.39
C LEU A 311 3.23 -17.65 -7.53
N PHE A 312 4.03 -16.87 -8.24
CA PHE A 312 5.47 -17.09 -8.34
C PHE A 312 6.16 -16.99 -6.97
N LEU A 313 5.82 -15.99 -6.16
CA LEU A 313 6.35 -15.84 -4.82
C LEU A 313 5.93 -16.98 -3.88
N LEU A 314 4.69 -17.46 -4.03
CA LEU A 314 4.24 -18.65 -3.29
C LEU A 314 5.00 -19.90 -3.71
N TRP A 315 5.25 -20.08 -5.02
CA TRP A 315 6.02 -21.20 -5.58
C TRP A 315 7.49 -21.18 -5.18
N THR A 316 8.10 -19.99 -5.09
CA THR A 316 9.53 -19.82 -4.90
C THR A 316 9.96 -20.25 -3.49
N ASP A 317 11.09 -20.96 -3.39
CA ASP A 317 11.68 -21.30 -2.08
C ASP A 317 12.16 -20.04 -1.36
N GLU A 318 11.95 -20.00 -0.07
CA GLU A 318 12.41 -18.90 0.76
C GLU A 318 13.93 -18.97 0.91
N LYS A 319 14.60 -17.82 0.81
CA LYS A 319 16.01 -17.71 1.14
C LYS A 319 16.17 -17.64 2.65
N ALA A 320 17.23 -18.25 3.18
CA ALA A 320 17.51 -18.29 4.63
C ALA A 320 17.57 -16.87 5.27
N GLU A 321 17.99 -15.87 4.51
CA GLU A 321 18.08 -14.47 4.91
C GLU A 321 16.74 -13.75 4.95
N ALA A 322 15.73 -14.25 4.22
CA ALA A 322 14.42 -13.61 4.12
C ALA A 322 13.66 -13.53 5.45
N CYS A 323 13.99 -14.39 6.41
CA CYS A 323 13.41 -14.37 7.76
C CYS A 323 13.87 -13.20 8.63
N HIS A 324 14.94 -12.50 8.23
CA HIS A 324 15.54 -11.39 8.97
C HIS A 324 15.42 -10.04 8.25
N LEU A 325 14.64 -9.97 7.16
CA LEU A 325 14.41 -8.71 6.44
C LEU A 325 13.56 -7.78 7.32
N TYR A 326 14.23 -6.86 7.98
CA TYR A 326 13.62 -5.67 8.54
C TYR A 326 13.21 -4.73 7.41
N THR A 327 12.22 -3.91 7.63
CA THR A 327 11.70 -2.97 6.62
C THR A 327 12.75 -1.96 6.13
N SER A 328 13.79 -1.68 6.91
CA SER A 328 14.87 -0.73 6.58
C SER A 328 15.97 -1.31 5.67
N ASP A 329 16.31 -2.59 5.79
CA ASP A 329 17.52 -3.14 5.14
C ASP A 329 17.41 -3.30 3.61
N ALA A 330 16.19 -3.33 3.07
CA ALA A 330 15.99 -3.51 1.64
C ALA A 330 15.90 -2.21 0.83
N ALA A 331 15.92 -1.05 1.47
CA ALA A 331 15.97 0.25 0.77
C ALA A 331 17.37 0.56 0.23
N ASP A 332 18.44 0.07 0.90
CA ASP A 332 19.83 0.33 0.51
C ASP A 332 20.31 -0.52 -0.66
N GLU A 333 19.69 -1.68 -0.92
CA GLU A 333 20.03 -2.54 -2.08
C GLU A 333 19.40 -2.08 -3.41
N MET A 334 18.51 -1.08 -3.40
CA MET A 334 17.78 -0.62 -4.59
C MET A 334 18.38 0.63 -5.25
N GLN A 335 19.63 0.96 -5.00
CA GLN A 335 20.39 1.93 -5.78
C GLN A 335 20.90 1.27 -7.09
N CYS A 336 20.00 1.00 -8.01
CA CYS A 336 20.36 0.62 -9.39
C CYS A 336 19.64 1.51 -10.39
#